data_beba077917f1f088eee79ec031492db6
#
_entry.id   beba077917f1f088eee79ec031492db6
#
_cell.length_a   1.000
_cell.length_b   1.000
_cell.length_c   1.000
_cell.angle_alpha   90.00
_cell.angle_beta   90.00
_cell.angle_gamma   90.00
#
_symmetry.space_group_name_H-M   'P 1'
#
loop_
_entity.id
_entity.type
_entity.pdbx_description
1 polymer ?
#
loop_
_entity_poly.entity_id
_entity_poly.type
_entity_poly.pdbx_seq_one_letter_code
_entity_poly.pdbx_strand_id
1 'polypeptide(L)'
;MPDIEGRIAALPIWSGPVTLAPLPGGISNLSFAATDQRGKFVVRVTRDFPFHHVFRDRELMSARAAHAAGFAPAVVHAEPGLMVSRFIDGRTLTVADVQASIPRIAEFLARFHRDMPAQLSGPGFIFWVFHVNRDYLRQLRDSGQPAAQLDRWLATNAELEAAQVPLPITVGHHDLLAGNLIDDGRRLWLIDYEYAGLGTAMFDLANLSSNNNFTPAQSRELLAAYFGHDPDEQLLRSHAAMEAASLLREALWSFVSVNHLDRPGVDYAAYGRENIVKLDAALAAWHERFGQ
;
A
#
# COMPACT_ATOMS: atom_id res chain seq x y z
N MET A 1 -13.33 -25.68 -5.94
CA MET A 1 -12.46 -25.07 -4.93
C MET A 1 -12.58 -25.88 -3.65
N PRO A 2 -11.51 -26.15 -2.88
CA PRO A 2 -11.69 -26.74 -1.55
C PRO A 2 -12.67 -25.87 -0.76
N ASP A 3 -13.46 -26.51 0.10
CA ASP A 3 -14.44 -25.83 0.96
C ASP A 3 -13.72 -24.85 1.92
N ILE A 4 -13.54 -23.62 1.45
CA ILE A 4 -12.82 -22.58 2.22
C ILE A 4 -13.61 -22.15 3.46
N GLU A 5 -14.95 -22.12 3.37
CA GLU A 5 -15.79 -21.77 4.49
C GLU A 5 -15.76 -22.86 5.57
N GLY A 6 -15.80 -24.15 5.16
CA GLY A 6 -15.61 -25.26 6.08
C GLY A 6 -14.25 -25.24 6.75
N ARG A 7 -13.17 -24.90 6.01
CA ARG A 7 -11.84 -24.72 6.60
C ARG A 7 -11.80 -23.58 7.62
N ILE A 8 -12.41 -22.43 7.30
CA ILE A 8 -12.49 -21.29 8.24
C ILE A 8 -13.28 -21.68 9.48
N ALA A 9 -14.45 -22.34 9.30
CA ALA A 9 -15.30 -22.74 10.42
C ALA A 9 -14.62 -23.77 11.35
N ALA A 10 -13.70 -24.57 10.84
CA ALA A 10 -12.94 -25.57 11.59
C ALA A 10 -11.74 -25.02 12.37
N LEU A 11 -11.41 -23.73 12.24
CA LEU A 11 -10.28 -23.15 12.97
C LEU A 11 -10.47 -23.30 14.49
N PRO A 12 -9.45 -23.68 15.26
CA PRO A 12 -9.55 -23.95 16.70
C PRO A 12 -9.70 -22.70 17.57
N ILE A 13 -9.82 -21.56 16.93
CA ILE A 13 -9.86 -20.25 17.59
C ILE A 13 -11.27 -19.79 17.96
N TRP A 14 -12.32 -20.45 17.43
CA TRP A 14 -13.69 -19.99 17.63
C TRP A 14 -14.24 -20.36 19.00
N SER A 15 -15.02 -19.47 19.58
CA SER A 15 -15.81 -19.73 20.78
C SER A 15 -17.25 -20.08 20.38
N GLY A 16 -17.51 -21.38 20.22
CA GLY A 16 -18.79 -21.87 19.73
C GLY A 16 -18.96 -21.77 18.20
N PRO A 17 -20.19 -21.85 17.71
CA PRO A 17 -20.47 -21.74 16.28
C PRO A 17 -20.01 -20.40 15.70
N VAL A 18 -19.43 -20.43 14.49
CA VAL A 18 -19.02 -19.23 13.76
C VAL A 18 -19.95 -19.00 12.57
N THR A 19 -20.35 -17.76 12.35
CA THR A 19 -21.08 -17.32 11.17
C THR A 19 -20.12 -16.58 10.24
N LEU A 20 -20.16 -16.91 8.94
CA LEU A 20 -19.32 -16.31 7.91
C LEU A 20 -20.16 -15.49 6.95
N ALA A 21 -19.66 -14.33 6.55
CA ALA A 21 -20.21 -13.50 5.50
C ALA A 21 -19.06 -12.98 4.61
N PRO A 22 -19.17 -13.07 3.28
CA PRO A 22 -18.16 -12.49 2.39
C PRO A 22 -18.03 -10.99 2.64
N LEU A 23 -16.79 -10.50 2.71
CA LEU A 23 -16.48 -9.07 2.74
C LEU A 23 -16.14 -8.61 1.31
N PRO A 24 -16.88 -7.63 0.76
CA PRO A 24 -16.52 -7.02 -0.51
C PRO A 24 -15.25 -6.18 -0.34
N GLY A 25 -14.45 -6.13 -1.37
CA GLY A 25 -13.23 -5.30 -1.44
C GLY A 25 -11.95 -6.13 -1.57
N GLY A 26 -10.85 -5.40 -1.85
CA GLY A 26 -9.54 -5.98 -2.13
C GLY A 26 -9.44 -6.62 -3.53
N ILE A 27 -8.36 -6.31 -4.25
CA ILE A 27 -8.11 -6.85 -5.60
C ILE A 27 -7.37 -8.19 -5.52
N SER A 28 -6.62 -8.42 -4.45
CA SER A 28 -5.68 -9.54 -4.34
C SER A 28 -6.20 -10.71 -3.48
N ASN A 29 -7.05 -10.45 -2.48
CA ASN A 29 -7.40 -11.43 -1.45
C ASN A 29 -8.91 -11.66 -1.35
N LEU A 30 -9.30 -12.88 -0.96
CA LEU A 30 -10.67 -13.21 -0.57
C LEU A 30 -10.81 -12.99 0.94
N SER A 31 -11.85 -12.25 1.35
CA SER A 31 -12.05 -11.90 2.76
C SER A 31 -13.45 -12.25 3.24
N PHE A 32 -13.56 -12.64 4.52
CA PHE A 32 -14.82 -12.92 5.19
C PHE A 32 -14.90 -12.17 6.52
N ALA A 33 -16.08 -11.68 6.86
CA ALA A 33 -16.43 -11.37 8.23
C ALA A 33 -16.82 -12.67 8.93
N ALA A 34 -16.16 -12.97 10.04
CA ALA A 34 -16.51 -14.10 10.89
C ALA A 34 -17.04 -13.58 12.23
N THR A 35 -18.11 -14.16 12.73
CA THR A 35 -18.70 -13.77 14.02
C THR A 35 -18.87 -15.00 14.90
N ASP A 36 -18.28 -14.96 16.10
CA ASP A 36 -18.47 -15.95 17.17
C ASP A 36 -19.00 -15.27 18.46
N GLN A 37 -19.04 -16.01 19.57
CA GLN A 37 -19.48 -15.47 20.87
C GLN A 37 -18.60 -14.33 21.42
N ARG A 38 -17.34 -14.18 20.95
CA ARG A 38 -16.40 -13.14 21.37
C ARG A 38 -16.41 -11.90 20.49
N GLY A 39 -17.25 -11.87 19.43
CA GLY A 39 -17.43 -10.75 18.53
C GLY A 39 -17.04 -11.03 17.09
N LYS A 40 -16.68 -9.97 16.38
CA LYS A 40 -16.40 -10.01 14.95
C LYS A 40 -14.90 -10.08 14.64
N PHE A 41 -14.58 -10.74 13.54
CA PHE A 41 -13.23 -10.93 13.02
C PHE A 41 -13.23 -10.74 11.49
N VAL A 42 -12.06 -10.45 10.94
CA VAL A 42 -11.81 -10.52 9.50
C VAL A 42 -10.92 -11.73 9.24
N VAL A 43 -11.37 -12.61 8.35
CA VAL A 43 -10.55 -13.73 7.85
C VAL A 43 -10.15 -13.42 6.43
N ARG A 44 -8.84 -13.35 6.18
CA ARG A 44 -8.27 -13.21 4.84
C ARG A 44 -7.71 -14.55 4.38
N VAL A 45 -8.14 -14.98 3.19
CA VAL A 45 -7.55 -16.11 2.48
C VAL A 45 -6.42 -15.58 1.64
N THR A 46 -5.20 -16.00 1.93
CA THR A 46 -3.99 -15.38 1.41
C THR A 46 -3.08 -16.38 0.72
N ARG A 47 -2.26 -15.92 -0.19
CA ARG A 47 -1.13 -16.66 -0.77
C ARG A 47 -0.02 -15.69 -1.11
N ASP A 48 1.19 -16.19 -1.27
CA ASP A 48 2.28 -15.38 -1.77
C ASP A 48 2.06 -15.01 -3.24
N PHE A 49 2.50 -13.79 -3.58
CA PHE A 49 2.61 -13.31 -4.94
C PHE A 49 4.06 -12.81 -5.17
N PRO A 50 5.02 -13.72 -5.38
CA PRO A 50 6.44 -13.35 -5.51
C PRO A 50 6.70 -12.35 -6.64
N PHE A 51 5.91 -12.43 -7.74
CA PHE A 51 5.96 -11.50 -8.86
C PHE A 51 5.53 -10.08 -8.48
N HIS A 52 4.83 -9.90 -7.34
CA HIS A 52 4.49 -8.61 -6.75
C HIS A 52 5.27 -8.31 -5.47
N HIS A 53 6.29 -9.10 -5.14
CA HIS A 53 7.05 -8.97 -3.90
C HIS A 53 6.18 -9.11 -2.63
N VAL A 54 5.06 -9.82 -2.72
CA VAL A 54 4.15 -10.09 -1.61
C VAL A 54 4.44 -11.45 -1.02
N PHE A 55 4.82 -11.45 0.27
CA PHE A 55 5.11 -12.64 1.06
C PHE A 55 4.33 -12.58 2.38
N ARG A 56 3.57 -13.61 2.69
CA ARG A 56 2.62 -13.60 3.81
C ARG A 56 3.28 -13.61 5.17
N ASP A 57 4.47 -14.17 5.30
CA ASP A 57 5.26 -14.08 6.54
C ASP A 57 5.68 -12.64 6.84
N ARG A 58 6.05 -11.88 5.79
CA ARG A 58 6.37 -10.44 5.90
C ARG A 58 5.13 -9.63 6.30
N GLU A 59 3.99 -9.87 5.66
CA GLU A 59 2.72 -9.22 6.00
C GLU A 59 2.35 -9.49 7.46
N LEU A 60 2.40 -10.75 7.89
CA LEU A 60 2.10 -11.16 9.26
C LEU A 60 3.02 -10.48 10.28
N MET A 61 4.32 -10.43 10.00
CA MET A 61 5.30 -9.74 10.84
C MET A 61 4.95 -8.26 10.98
N SER A 62 4.68 -7.59 9.85
CA SER A 62 4.35 -6.16 9.83
C SER A 62 3.01 -5.85 10.50
N ALA A 63 1.98 -6.67 10.27
CA ALA A 63 0.67 -6.51 10.91
C ALA A 63 0.73 -6.67 12.44
N ARG A 64 1.54 -7.61 12.93
CA ARG A 64 1.78 -7.80 14.37
C ARG A 64 2.53 -6.62 14.99
N ALA A 65 3.57 -6.14 14.31
CA ALA A 65 4.31 -4.95 14.74
C ALA A 65 3.40 -3.71 14.78
N ALA A 66 2.57 -3.53 13.75
CA ALA A 66 1.62 -2.43 13.68
C ALA A 66 0.54 -2.51 14.77
N HIS A 67 0.08 -3.71 15.12
CA HIS A 67 -0.79 -3.90 16.28
C HIS A 67 -0.11 -3.51 17.59
N ALA A 68 1.13 -3.97 17.82
CA ALA A 68 1.91 -3.64 19.01
C ALA A 68 2.17 -2.13 19.15
N ALA A 69 2.37 -1.45 18.01
CA ALA A 69 2.51 0.01 17.94
C ALA A 69 1.14 0.76 18.03
N GLY A 70 0.01 0.06 18.01
CA GLY A 70 -1.31 0.64 18.12
C GLY A 70 -1.94 1.16 16.83
N PHE A 71 -1.45 0.75 15.64
CA PHE A 71 -1.94 1.20 14.34
C PHE A 71 -2.87 0.20 13.64
N ALA A 72 -2.74 -1.10 13.95
CA ALA A 72 -3.49 -2.18 13.31
C ALA A 72 -4.34 -3.00 14.30
N PRO A 73 -5.37 -3.71 13.82
CA PRO A 73 -6.11 -4.66 14.63
C PRO A 73 -5.21 -5.84 15.03
N ALA A 74 -5.52 -6.48 16.17
CA ALA A 74 -4.82 -7.68 16.61
C ALA A 74 -4.97 -8.82 15.59
N VAL A 75 -3.86 -9.42 15.17
CA VAL A 75 -3.87 -10.72 14.49
C VAL A 75 -4.07 -11.81 15.55
N VAL A 76 -5.21 -12.47 15.52
CA VAL A 76 -5.58 -13.48 16.53
C VAL A 76 -5.22 -14.90 16.11
N HIS A 77 -5.05 -15.14 14.81
CA HIS A 77 -4.59 -16.41 14.26
C HIS A 77 -3.94 -16.20 12.89
N ALA A 78 -2.93 -16.99 12.61
CA ALA A 78 -2.36 -17.10 11.27
C ALA A 78 -1.83 -18.51 11.04
N GLU A 79 -2.11 -19.03 9.85
CA GLU A 79 -1.58 -20.29 9.34
C GLU A 79 -1.36 -20.18 7.83
N PRO A 80 -0.65 -21.09 7.17
CA PRO A 80 -0.46 -21.03 5.72
C PRO A 80 -1.79 -20.88 4.96
N GLY A 81 -1.93 -19.74 4.27
CA GLY A 81 -3.12 -19.41 3.48
C GLY A 81 -4.27 -18.75 4.22
N LEU A 82 -4.15 -18.49 5.52
CA LEU A 82 -5.19 -17.79 6.31
C LEU A 82 -4.57 -16.84 7.34
N MET A 83 -5.15 -15.65 7.44
CA MET A 83 -4.87 -14.71 8.53
C MET A 83 -6.20 -14.21 9.11
N VAL A 84 -6.32 -14.24 10.43
CA VAL A 84 -7.52 -13.79 11.16
C VAL A 84 -7.13 -12.62 12.06
N SER A 85 -7.81 -11.50 11.90
CA SER A 85 -7.64 -10.32 12.73
C SER A 85 -8.96 -9.90 13.39
N ARG A 86 -8.88 -9.08 14.44
CA ARG A 86 -10.05 -8.44 15.02
C ARG A 86 -10.72 -7.53 14.00
N PHE A 87 -12.04 -7.54 13.96
CA PHE A 87 -12.80 -6.59 13.17
C PHE A 87 -12.73 -5.19 13.80
N ILE A 88 -12.56 -4.18 12.98
CA ILE A 88 -12.65 -2.77 13.39
C ILE A 88 -14.06 -2.31 13.07
N ASP A 89 -14.81 -1.92 14.10
CA ASP A 89 -16.11 -1.29 13.92
C ASP A 89 -15.89 0.21 13.65
N GLY A 90 -15.78 0.56 12.39
CA GLY A 90 -15.42 1.89 11.94
C GLY A 90 -15.79 2.11 10.47
N ARG A 91 -15.66 3.35 10.04
CA ARG A 91 -15.90 3.75 8.66
C ARG A 91 -14.61 3.74 7.87
N THR A 92 -14.55 2.98 6.80
CA THR A 92 -13.48 3.06 5.81
C THR A 92 -13.50 4.43 5.15
N LEU A 93 -12.33 5.07 5.05
CA LEU A 93 -12.22 6.39 4.44
C LEU A 93 -12.42 6.32 2.91
N THR A 94 -12.95 7.39 2.37
CA THR A 94 -12.99 7.69 0.94
C THR A 94 -11.86 8.64 0.56
N VAL A 95 -11.59 8.81 -0.73
CA VAL A 95 -10.64 9.81 -1.23
C VAL A 95 -10.98 11.21 -0.70
N ALA A 96 -12.27 11.58 -0.70
CA ALA A 96 -12.72 12.87 -0.18
C ALA A 96 -12.43 13.03 1.33
N ASP A 97 -12.58 11.96 2.12
CA ASP A 97 -12.25 11.99 3.56
C ASP A 97 -10.74 12.19 3.78
N VAL A 98 -9.91 11.52 2.97
CA VAL A 98 -8.44 11.66 3.03
C VAL A 98 -8.05 13.10 2.70
N GLN A 99 -8.58 13.66 1.61
CA GLN A 99 -8.34 15.05 1.19
C GLN A 99 -8.80 16.08 2.22
N ALA A 100 -9.89 15.81 2.95
CA ALA A 100 -10.42 16.69 3.99
C ALA A 100 -9.70 16.58 5.34
N SER A 101 -8.82 15.58 5.51
CA SER A 101 -8.20 15.26 6.81
C SER A 101 -6.67 15.20 6.75
N ILE A 102 -6.04 15.90 5.81
CA ILE A 102 -4.59 15.83 5.55
C ILE A 102 -3.75 16.02 6.83
N PRO A 103 -3.95 17.04 7.68
CA PRO A 103 -3.13 17.21 8.88
C PRO A 103 -3.26 16.03 9.86
N ARG A 104 -4.46 15.51 10.04
CA ARG A 104 -4.72 14.35 10.92
C ARG A 104 -4.02 13.09 10.42
N ILE A 105 -4.04 12.87 9.09
CA ILE A 105 -3.38 11.70 8.47
C ILE A 105 -1.86 11.88 8.50
N ALA A 106 -1.34 13.08 8.26
CA ALA A 106 0.08 13.40 8.38
C ALA A 106 0.61 13.10 9.78
N GLU A 107 -0.10 13.55 10.84
CA GLU A 107 0.24 13.25 12.23
C GLU A 107 0.20 11.74 12.52
N PHE A 108 -0.80 11.05 12.00
CA PHE A 108 -0.92 9.60 12.12
C PHE A 108 0.29 8.90 11.47
N LEU A 109 0.69 9.27 10.25
CA LEU A 109 1.83 8.72 9.55
C LEU A 109 3.16 9.07 10.23
N ALA A 110 3.30 10.29 10.76
CA ALA A 110 4.51 10.68 11.50
C ALA A 110 4.70 9.81 12.76
N ARG A 111 3.63 9.51 13.47
CA ARG A 111 3.67 8.56 14.60
C ARG A 111 3.94 7.14 14.13
N PHE A 112 3.30 6.70 13.06
CA PHE A 112 3.50 5.37 12.46
C PHE A 112 4.98 5.14 12.11
N HIS A 113 5.58 6.05 11.35
CA HIS A 113 6.98 5.94 10.95
C HIS A 113 7.97 6.03 12.11
N ARG A 114 7.61 6.76 13.19
CA ARG A 114 8.44 6.87 14.40
C ARG A 114 8.38 5.60 15.26
N ASP A 115 7.18 5.03 15.42
CA ASP A 115 6.94 4.01 16.44
C ASP A 115 7.07 2.57 15.91
N MET A 116 6.80 2.36 14.60
CA MET A 116 6.86 1.05 13.95
C MET A 116 8.23 0.36 14.00
N PRO A 117 9.36 1.05 13.77
CA PRO A 117 10.67 0.39 13.76
C PRO A 117 11.02 -0.32 15.09
N ALA A 118 10.56 0.22 16.21
CA ALA A 118 10.80 -0.38 17.53
C ALA A 118 10.00 -1.67 17.77
N GLN A 119 8.95 -1.92 17.00
CA GLN A 119 8.07 -3.08 17.13
C GLN A 119 8.36 -4.17 16.08
N LEU A 120 9.11 -3.84 15.03
CA LEU A 120 9.43 -4.80 13.98
C LEU A 120 10.49 -5.78 14.50
N SER A 121 10.17 -7.08 14.49
CA SER A 121 11.06 -8.15 14.92
C SER A 121 11.23 -9.17 13.80
N GLY A 122 12.47 -9.55 13.51
CA GLY A 122 12.82 -10.47 12.43
C GLY A 122 13.59 -9.79 11.29
N PRO A 123 13.72 -10.44 10.13
CA PRO A 123 14.47 -9.89 9.00
C PRO A 123 13.75 -8.68 8.43
N GLY A 124 14.47 -7.57 8.22
CA GLY A 124 13.95 -6.37 7.58
C GLY A 124 13.89 -6.54 6.06
N PHE A 125 12.71 -6.38 5.48
CA PHE A 125 12.54 -6.32 4.03
C PHE A 125 12.64 -4.86 3.58
N ILE A 126 13.44 -4.59 2.56
CA ILE A 126 13.56 -3.27 1.97
C ILE A 126 12.53 -3.12 0.86
N PHE A 127 11.70 -2.09 0.95
CA PHE A 127 10.89 -1.61 -0.15
C PHE A 127 11.50 -0.33 -0.70
N TRP A 128 11.99 -0.40 -1.94
CA TRP A 128 12.50 0.74 -2.69
C TRP A 128 11.81 0.76 -4.06
N VAL A 129 10.88 1.69 -4.24
CA VAL A 129 9.98 1.71 -5.41
C VAL A 129 10.76 1.63 -6.74
N PHE A 130 11.90 2.28 -6.82
CA PHE A 130 12.73 2.28 -8.04
C PHE A 130 13.32 0.91 -8.35
N HIS A 131 13.61 0.10 -7.32
CA HIS A 131 13.97 -1.30 -7.49
C HIS A 131 12.76 -2.14 -7.90
N VAL A 132 11.61 -1.95 -7.29
CA VAL A 132 10.37 -2.64 -7.63
C VAL A 132 10.00 -2.38 -9.09
N ASN A 133 10.07 -1.12 -9.54
CA ASN A 133 9.84 -0.73 -10.92
C ASN A 133 10.81 -1.42 -11.89
N ARG A 134 12.12 -1.47 -11.56
CA ARG A 134 13.11 -2.21 -12.37
C ARG A 134 12.80 -3.70 -12.48
N ASP A 135 12.33 -4.30 -11.39
CA ASP A 135 11.95 -5.72 -11.39
C ASP A 135 10.70 -5.97 -12.22
N TYR A 136 9.66 -5.15 -12.10
CA TYR A 136 8.47 -5.25 -12.95
C TYR A 136 8.81 -5.04 -14.43
N LEU A 137 9.64 -4.06 -14.77
CA LEU A 137 10.10 -3.84 -16.14
C LEU A 137 10.85 -5.05 -16.69
N ARG A 138 11.66 -5.73 -15.86
CA ARG A 138 12.33 -6.98 -16.24
C ARG A 138 11.33 -8.09 -16.53
N GLN A 139 10.33 -8.28 -15.65
CA GLN A 139 9.27 -9.28 -15.85
C GLN A 139 8.46 -9.02 -17.12
N LEU A 140 8.24 -7.74 -17.48
CA LEU A 140 7.49 -7.36 -18.67
C LEU A 140 8.29 -7.50 -19.98
N ARG A 141 9.60 -7.69 -19.96
CA ARG A 141 10.39 -7.92 -21.19
C ARG A 141 9.96 -9.18 -21.95
N ASP A 142 9.54 -10.21 -21.21
CA ASP A 142 9.12 -11.47 -21.78
C ASP A 142 7.60 -11.53 -22.06
N SER A 143 6.86 -10.44 -21.80
CA SER A 143 5.40 -10.37 -21.92
C SER A 143 4.89 -9.78 -23.24
N GLY A 144 5.78 -9.51 -24.19
CA GLY A 144 5.42 -8.92 -25.50
C GLY A 144 5.21 -7.41 -25.49
N GLN A 145 5.52 -6.72 -24.40
CA GLN A 145 5.52 -5.25 -24.35
C GLN A 145 6.61 -4.69 -25.26
N PRO A 146 6.37 -3.55 -25.96
CA PRO A 146 7.37 -2.94 -26.83
C PRO A 146 8.65 -2.56 -26.06
N ALA A 147 9.80 -3.05 -26.50
CA ALA A 147 11.08 -2.80 -25.83
C ALA A 147 11.38 -1.31 -25.65
N ALA A 148 11.11 -0.49 -26.67
CA ALA A 148 11.30 0.96 -26.61
C ALA A 148 10.45 1.63 -25.51
N GLN A 149 9.27 1.12 -25.22
CA GLN A 149 8.43 1.60 -24.12
C GLN A 149 9.02 1.24 -22.76
N LEU A 150 9.49 0.00 -22.61
CA LEU A 150 10.11 -0.45 -21.36
C LEU A 150 11.42 0.31 -21.07
N ASP A 151 12.23 0.57 -22.11
CA ASP A 151 13.48 1.34 -21.98
C ASP A 151 13.20 2.81 -21.61
N ARG A 152 12.14 3.42 -22.14
CA ARG A 152 11.69 4.77 -21.75
C ARG A 152 11.28 4.80 -20.28
N TRP A 153 10.46 3.86 -19.82
CA TRP A 153 10.05 3.79 -18.39
C TRP A 153 11.25 3.51 -17.47
N LEU A 154 12.22 2.72 -17.92
CA LEU A 154 13.45 2.50 -17.16
C LEU A 154 14.28 3.77 -17.01
N ALA A 155 14.42 4.56 -18.09
CA ALA A 155 15.10 5.86 -18.05
C ALA A 155 14.37 6.86 -17.14
N THR A 156 13.03 6.96 -17.27
CA THR A 156 12.19 7.76 -16.37
C THR A 156 12.39 7.35 -14.91
N ASN A 157 12.35 6.05 -14.61
CA ASN A 157 12.57 5.55 -13.24
C ASN A 157 13.94 5.98 -12.68
N ALA A 158 15.01 5.95 -13.49
CA ALA A 158 16.34 6.39 -13.07
C ALA A 158 16.40 7.91 -12.82
N GLU A 159 15.75 8.70 -13.67
CA GLU A 159 15.66 10.16 -13.51
C GLU A 159 14.94 10.54 -12.20
N LEU A 160 13.79 9.90 -11.90
CA LEU A 160 13.03 10.12 -10.68
C LEU A 160 13.80 9.67 -9.43
N GLU A 161 14.57 8.58 -9.52
CA GLU A 161 15.43 8.10 -8.43
C GLU A 161 16.54 9.11 -8.11
N ALA A 162 17.15 9.72 -9.12
CA ALA A 162 18.19 10.73 -8.94
C ALA A 162 17.68 12.04 -8.30
N ALA A 163 16.37 12.27 -8.32
CA ALA A 163 15.75 13.44 -7.68
C ALA A 163 15.48 13.25 -6.18
N GLN A 164 15.77 12.08 -5.61
CA GLN A 164 15.45 11.80 -4.21
C GLN A 164 16.44 12.47 -3.25
N VAL A 165 15.88 12.96 -2.13
CA VAL A 165 16.68 13.48 -1.02
C VAL A 165 16.95 12.38 0.01
N PRO A 166 18.08 12.40 0.71
CA PRO A 166 18.35 11.49 1.81
C PRO A 166 17.35 11.69 2.96
N LEU A 167 16.67 10.64 3.34
CA LEU A 167 15.80 10.61 4.52
C LEU A 167 16.14 9.37 5.38
N PRO A 168 15.89 9.42 6.69
CA PRO A 168 16.04 8.25 7.55
C PRO A 168 15.22 7.06 7.06
N ILE A 169 15.80 5.87 7.20
CA ILE A 169 15.07 4.63 6.97
C ILE A 169 14.09 4.41 8.12
N THR A 170 12.87 4.09 7.78
CA THR A 170 11.80 3.73 8.70
C THR A 170 11.02 2.53 8.16
N VAL A 171 9.94 2.14 8.85
CA VAL A 171 9.00 1.14 8.34
C VAL A 171 7.85 1.88 7.67
N GLY A 172 7.70 1.69 6.37
CA GLY A 172 6.59 2.22 5.60
C GLY A 172 5.49 1.17 5.37
N HIS A 173 4.29 1.64 5.06
CA HIS A 173 3.15 0.81 4.68
C HIS A 173 3.19 0.43 3.19
N HIS A 174 3.55 1.37 2.35
CA HIS A 174 3.77 1.28 0.90
C HIS A 174 2.53 0.96 0.05
N ASP A 175 1.32 1.13 0.65
CA ASP A 175 0.04 0.98 -0.05
C ASP A 175 -1.06 1.84 0.61
N LEU A 176 -0.87 3.17 0.61
CA LEU A 176 -1.76 4.12 1.28
C LEU A 176 -2.96 4.52 0.40
N LEU A 177 -3.84 3.55 0.15
CA LEU A 177 -5.17 3.76 -0.39
C LEU A 177 -6.11 4.29 0.71
N ALA A 178 -7.09 5.11 0.34
CA ALA A 178 -8.16 5.51 1.27
C ALA A 178 -8.85 4.30 1.91
N GLY A 179 -9.05 3.23 1.13
CA GLY A 179 -9.65 1.97 1.58
C GLY A 179 -8.89 1.23 2.67
N ASN A 180 -7.60 1.54 2.87
CA ASN A 180 -6.77 0.94 3.92
C ASN A 180 -6.79 1.74 5.23
N LEU A 181 -7.48 2.89 5.26
CA LEU A 181 -7.67 3.72 6.44
C LEU A 181 -9.10 3.57 6.98
N ILE A 182 -9.24 3.26 8.28
CA ILE A 182 -10.51 3.11 8.96
C ILE A 182 -10.56 4.08 10.13
N ASP A 183 -11.65 4.85 10.25
CA ASP A 183 -11.91 5.73 11.38
C ASP A 183 -13.02 5.12 12.26
N ASP A 184 -12.69 4.79 13.51
CA ASP A 184 -13.65 4.24 14.49
C ASP A 184 -14.35 5.35 15.33
N GLY A 185 -14.14 6.63 14.94
CA GLY A 185 -14.64 7.80 15.64
C GLY A 185 -13.76 8.26 16.81
N ARG A 186 -12.75 7.47 17.20
CA ARG A 186 -11.76 7.81 18.24
C ARG A 186 -10.37 7.96 17.66
N ARG A 187 -10.01 7.08 16.72
CA ARG A 187 -8.69 7.07 16.07
C ARG A 187 -8.75 6.50 14.65
N LEU A 188 -7.67 6.70 13.93
CA LEU A 188 -7.41 6.04 12.67
C LEU A 188 -6.75 4.67 12.91
N TRP A 189 -7.10 3.73 12.04
CA TRP A 189 -6.51 2.42 11.91
C TRP A 189 -6.00 2.24 10.50
N LEU A 190 -4.92 1.49 10.34
CA LEU A 190 -4.34 1.14 9.06
C LEU A 190 -4.36 -0.38 8.91
N ILE A 191 -4.77 -0.85 7.74
CA ILE A 191 -4.90 -2.28 7.42
C ILE A 191 -4.16 -2.59 6.12
N ASP A 192 -3.95 -3.86 5.83
CA ASP A 192 -3.34 -4.37 4.59
C ASP A 192 -1.83 -4.09 4.45
N TYR A 193 -1.04 -4.79 5.25
CA TYR A 193 0.42 -4.63 5.36
C TYR A 193 1.22 -5.46 4.36
N GLU A 194 0.63 -5.90 3.23
CA GLU A 194 1.28 -6.84 2.31
C GLU A 194 2.53 -6.27 1.61
N TYR A 195 2.65 -4.93 1.50
CA TYR A 195 3.83 -4.24 0.98
C TYR A 195 4.70 -3.60 2.05
N ALA A 196 4.31 -3.68 3.33
CA ALA A 196 5.05 -3.02 4.41
C ALA A 196 6.50 -3.50 4.52
N GLY A 197 7.42 -2.58 4.80
CA GLY A 197 8.83 -2.87 4.89
C GLY A 197 9.67 -1.65 5.22
N LEU A 198 10.99 -1.82 5.22
CA LEU A 198 11.93 -0.74 5.44
C LEU A 198 12.06 0.12 4.17
N GLY A 199 11.96 1.43 4.31
CA GLY A 199 12.09 2.40 3.25
C GLY A 199 12.20 3.81 3.81
N THR A 200 12.02 4.82 2.98
CA THR A 200 11.90 6.21 3.44
C THR A 200 10.44 6.61 3.56
N ALA A 201 10.14 7.50 4.49
CA ALA A 201 8.78 8.04 4.64
C ALA A 201 8.26 8.71 3.36
N MET A 202 9.16 9.17 2.48
CA MET A 202 8.80 9.85 1.25
C MET A 202 7.88 9.01 0.36
N PHE A 203 8.10 7.70 0.29
CA PHE A 203 7.23 6.86 -0.54
C PHE A 203 5.80 6.81 0.00
N ASP A 204 5.61 6.64 1.31
CA ASP A 204 4.27 6.65 1.90
C ASP A 204 3.55 7.98 1.70
N LEU A 205 4.25 9.12 1.86
CA LEU A 205 3.68 10.44 1.63
C LEU A 205 3.28 10.63 0.16
N ALA A 206 4.14 10.26 -0.77
CA ALA A 206 3.88 10.35 -2.20
C ALA A 206 2.80 9.36 -2.68
N ASN A 207 2.80 8.14 -2.14
CA ASN A 207 1.79 7.12 -2.45
C ASN A 207 0.40 7.53 -1.92
N LEU A 208 0.33 8.14 -0.72
CA LEU A 208 -0.90 8.75 -0.22
C LEU A 208 -1.41 9.83 -1.18
N SER A 209 -0.52 10.73 -1.62
CA SER A 209 -0.87 11.82 -2.55
C SER A 209 -1.36 11.29 -3.88
N SER A 210 -0.61 10.39 -4.54
CA SER A 210 -0.94 9.85 -5.86
C SER A 210 -2.22 9.00 -5.84
N ASN A 211 -2.40 8.14 -4.83
CA ASN A 211 -3.57 7.28 -4.71
C ASN A 211 -4.86 8.04 -4.35
N ASN A 212 -4.73 9.21 -3.73
CA ASN A 212 -5.87 10.02 -3.31
C ASN A 212 -6.02 11.31 -4.14
N ASN A 213 -5.35 11.40 -5.30
CA ASN A 213 -5.45 12.48 -6.27
C ASN A 213 -5.24 13.87 -5.64
N PHE A 214 -4.19 14.04 -4.84
CA PHE A 214 -3.89 15.32 -4.21
C PHE A 214 -3.48 16.38 -5.24
N THR A 215 -3.93 17.60 -5.02
CA THR A 215 -3.39 18.77 -5.71
C THR A 215 -1.99 19.10 -5.19
N PRO A 216 -1.16 19.87 -5.93
CA PRO A 216 0.14 20.32 -5.43
C PRO A 216 0.06 21.09 -4.10
N ALA A 217 -1.04 21.81 -3.86
CA ALA A 217 -1.26 22.51 -2.58
C ALA A 217 -1.52 21.52 -1.44
N GLN A 218 -2.30 20.47 -1.67
CA GLN A 218 -2.56 19.41 -0.70
C GLN A 218 -1.30 18.57 -0.40
N SER A 219 -0.48 18.27 -1.41
CA SER A 219 0.82 17.60 -1.22
C SER A 219 1.77 18.48 -0.39
N ARG A 220 1.79 19.80 -0.61
CA ARG A 220 2.56 20.73 0.23
C ARG A 220 2.05 20.76 1.67
N GLU A 221 0.72 20.80 1.88
CA GLU A 221 0.09 20.72 3.20
C GLU A 221 0.47 19.43 3.94
N LEU A 222 0.41 18.28 3.24
CA LEU A 222 0.83 16.99 3.78
C LEU A 222 2.28 17.01 4.26
N LEU A 223 3.20 17.49 3.42
CA LEU A 223 4.62 17.58 3.78
C LEU A 223 4.85 18.52 4.95
N ALA A 224 4.23 19.71 4.94
CA ALA A 224 4.36 20.68 6.03
C ALA A 224 3.85 20.11 7.36
N ALA A 225 2.70 19.44 7.35
CA ALA A 225 2.14 18.80 8.54
C ALA A 225 2.98 17.61 9.03
N TYR A 226 3.55 16.82 8.11
CA TYR A 226 4.37 15.68 8.46
C TYR A 226 5.74 16.06 9.03
N PHE A 227 6.45 16.99 8.38
CA PHE A 227 7.80 17.41 8.81
C PHE A 227 7.79 18.52 9.87
N GLY A 228 6.64 19.15 10.12
CA GLY A 228 6.51 20.24 11.10
C GLY A 228 7.09 21.59 10.64
N HIS A 229 7.42 21.72 9.37
CA HIS A 229 7.89 22.96 8.74
C HIS A 229 7.48 23.01 7.28
N ASP A 230 7.46 24.22 6.71
CA ASP A 230 7.15 24.37 5.28
C ASP A 230 8.23 23.69 4.42
N PRO A 231 7.86 22.84 3.45
CA PRO A 231 8.83 22.12 2.62
C PRO A 231 9.57 23.08 1.68
N ASP A 232 10.87 22.92 1.57
CA ASP A 232 11.68 23.60 0.57
C ASP A 232 11.50 23.02 -0.84
N GLU A 233 12.04 23.68 -1.84
CA GLU A 233 11.91 23.24 -3.23
C GLU A 233 12.57 21.89 -3.51
N GLN A 234 13.62 21.54 -2.77
CA GLN A 234 14.28 20.24 -2.94
C GLN A 234 13.39 19.10 -2.42
N LEU A 235 12.74 19.29 -1.26
CA LEU A 235 11.78 18.34 -0.71
C LEU A 235 10.55 18.20 -1.59
N LEU A 236 10.01 19.31 -2.11
CA LEU A 236 8.89 19.32 -3.05
C LEU A 236 9.24 18.61 -4.36
N ARG A 237 10.43 18.83 -4.91
CA ARG A 237 10.93 18.14 -6.10
C ARG A 237 11.02 16.63 -5.88
N SER A 238 11.58 16.22 -4.74
CA SER A 238 11.74 14.82 -4.37
C SER A 238 10.38 14.13 -4.19
N HIS A 239 9.43 14.80 -3.53
CA HIS A 239 8.08 14.29 -3.34
C HIS A 239 7.35 14.10 -4.67
N ALA A 240 7.34 15.12 -5.54
CA ALA A 240 6.67 15.03 -6.84
C ALA A 240 7.31 13.95 -7.76
N ALA A 241 8.63 13.77 -7.69
CA ALA A 241 9.32 12.67 -8.38
C ALA A 241 8.88 11.30 -7.80
N MET A 242 8.70 11.20 -6.49
CA MET A 242 8.25 9.97 -5.83
C MET A 242 6.77 9.68 -6.15
N GLU A 243 5.90 10.71 -6.30
CA GLU A 243 4.52 10.54 -6.79
C GLU A 243 4.50 9.94 -8.19
N ALA A 244 5.32 10.44 -9.10
CA ALA A 244 5.46 9.89 -10.45
C ALA A 244 5.98 8.44 -10.41
N ALA A 245 6.95 8.13 -9.55
CA ALA A 245 7.45 6.77 -9.35
C ALA A 245 6.38 5.81 -8.78
N SER A 246 5.51 6.31 -7.90
CA SER A 246 4.36 5.57 -7.37
C SER A 246 3.35 5.25 -8.48
N LEU A 247 3.00 6.21 -9.33
CA LEU A 247 2.11 6.00 -10.49
C LEU A 247 2.70 5.01 -11.49
N LEU A 248 4.01 5.08 -11.74
CA LEU A 248 4.71 4.10 -12.57
C LEU A 248 4.62 2.69 -11.95
N ARG A 249 4.82 2.58 -10.64
CA ARG A 249 4.68 1.30 -9.92
C ARG A 249 3.27 0.73 -10.08
N GLU A 250 2.22 1.55 -9.92
CA GLU A 250 0.83 1.11 -10.08
C GLU A 250 0.54 0.60 -11.49
N ALA A 251 1.01 1.31 -12.51
CA ALA A 251 0.86 0.88 -13.90
C ALA A 251 1.60 -0.44 -14.17
N LEU A 252 2.86 -0.56 -13.73
CA LEU A 252 3.67 -1.76 -13.94
C LEU A 252 3.12 -2.95 -13.16
N TRP A 253 2.68 -2.74 -11.91
CA TRP A 253 1.97 -3.75 -11.11
C TRP A 253 0.79 -4.33 -11.87
N SER A 254 0.02 -3.46 -12.45
CA SER A 254 -1.17 -3.83 -13.23
C SER A 254 -0.81 -4.66 -14.47
N PHE A 255 0.19 -4.25 -15.25
CA PHE A 255 0.63 -4.97 -16.43
C PHE A 255 1.25 -6.34 -16.08
N VAL A 256 1.98 -6.44 -14.96
CA VAL A 256 2.44 -7.73 -14.43
C VAL A 256 1.25 -8.60 -14.00
N SER A 257 0.23 -7.99 -13.36
CA SER A 257 -0.99 -8.69 -12.96
C SER A 257 -1.73 -9.34 -14.12
N VAL A 258 -1.77 -8.70 -15.30
CA VAL A 258 -2.37 -9.28 -16.53
C VAL A 258 -1.78 -10.66 -16.85
N ASN A 259 -0.50 -10.87 -16.57
CA ASN A 259 0.19 -12.14 -16.90
C ASN A 259 0.00 -13.23 -15.84
N HIS A 260 -0.40 -12.87 -14.61
CA HIS A 260 -0.34 -13.76 -13.44
C HIS A 260 -1.68 -13.92 -12.71
N LEU A 261 -2.61 -12.98 -12.90
CA LEU A 261 -3.87 -12.95 -12.18
C LEU A 261 -5.04 -13.02 -13.15
N ASP A 262 -5.98 -13.90 -12.84
CA ASP A 262 -7.27 -13.99 -13.51
C ASP A 262 -8.36 -13.81 -12.44
N ARG A 263 -8.88 -12.60 -12.32
CA ARG A 263 -9.94 -12.28 -11.37
C ARG A 263 -11.15 -11.72 -12.12
N PRO A 264 -12.30 -12.40 -12.07
CA PRO A 264 -13.52 -11.91 -12.70
C PRO A 264 -13.88 -10.48 -12.23
N GLY A 265 -14.16 -9.62 -13.19
CA GLY A 265 -14.58 -8.24 -12.93
C GLY A 265 -13.45 -7.22 -12.70
N VAL A 266 -12.17 -7.63 -12.80
CA VAL A 266 -11.03 -6.71 -12.71
C VAL A 266 -10.35 -6.59 -14.08
N ASP A 267 -10.37 -5.39 -14.67
CA ASP A 267 -9.61 -5.07 -15.89
C ASP A 267 -8.26 -4.44 -15.50
N TYR A 268 -7.29 -5.32 -15.24
CA TYR A 268 -5.92 -4.89 -14.91
C TYR A 268 -5.31 -4.02 -16.02
N ALA A 269 -5.57 -4.32 -17.29
CA ALA A 269 -4.99 -3.57 -18.39
C ALA A 269 -5.56 -2.15 -18.46
N ALA A 270 -6.87 -1.94 -18.21
CA ALA A 270 -7.47 -0.62 -18.11
C ALA A 270 -6.89 0.17 -16.94
N TYR A 271 -6.79 -0.45 -15.76
CA TYR A 271 -6.18 0.18 -14.57
C TYR A 271 -4.74 0.64 -14.85
N GLY A 272 -3.94 -0.19 -15.54
CA GLY A 272 -2.58 0.19 -15.94
C GLY A 272 -2.54 1.38 -16.89
N ARG A 273 -3.42 1.41 -17.90
CA ARG A 273 -3.52 2.55 -18.83
C ARG A 273 -3.92 3.85 -18.14
N GLU A 274 -4.87 3.80 -17.20
CA GLU A 274 -5.27 4.97 -16.42
C GLU A 274 -4.11 5.53 -15.59
N ASN A 275 -3.31 4.66 -14.98
CA ASN A 275 -2.13 5.09 -14.22
C ASN A 275 -1.02 5.64 -15.14
N ILE A 276 -0.88 5.17 -16.38
CA ILE A 276 0.04 5.78 -17.36
C ILE A 276 -0.41 7.21 -17.72
N VAL A 277 -1.70 7.45 -17.91
CA VAL A 277 -2.21 8.81 -18.17
C VAL A 277 -1.88 9.76 -17.00
N LYS A 278 -2.07 9.29 -15.76
CA LYS A 278 -1.71 10.07 -14.56
C LYS A 278 -0.19 10.29 -14.47
N LEU A 279 0.61 9.27 -14.76
CA LEU A 279 2.06 9.35 -14.80
C LEU A 279 2.54 10.40 -15.81
N ASP A 280 2.04 10.36 -17.03
CA ASP A 280 2.44 11.32 -18.09
C ASP A 280 2.12 12.77 -17.67
N ALA A 281 0.97 12.99 -17.03
CA ALA A 281 0.60 14.30 -16.49
C ALA A 281 1.52 14.74 -15.34
N ALA A 282 1.83 13.82 -14.41
CA ALA A 282 2.72 14.09 -13.28
C ALA A 282 4.16 14.39 -13.74
N LEU A 283 4.67 13.65 -14.76
CA LEU A 283 5.97 13.90 -15.36
C LEU A 283 6.03 15.25 -16.05
N ALA A 284 5.00 15.61 -16.82
CA ALA A 284 4.94 16.91 -17.48
C ALA A 284 5.01 18.06 -16.46
N ALA A 285 4.20 17.98 -15.38
CA ALA A 285 4.21 18.98 -14.31
C ALA A 285 5.56 19.02 -13.55
N TRP A 286 6.17 17.86 -13.32
CA TRP A 286 7.48 17.77 -12.66
C TRP A 286 8.59 18.39 -13.50
N HIS A 287 8.63 18.09 -14.80
CA HIS A 287 9.61 18.69 -15.73
C HIS A 287 9.40 20.20 -15.90
N GLU A 288 8.14 20.66 -16.01
CA GLU A 288 7.82 22.09 -16.10
C GLU A 288 8.33 22.87 -14.89
N ARG A 289 8.16 22.30 -13.69
CA ARG A 289 8.51 23.01 -12.44
C ARG A 289 9.97 22.82 -12.04
N PHE A 290 10.54 21.63 -12.23
CA PHE A 290 11.82 21.23 -11.66
C PHE A 290 12.85 20.75 -12.69
N GLY A 291 12.47 20.59 -13.95
CA GLY A 291 13.37 20.24 -15.05
C GLY A 291 14.24 21.45 -15.41
N GLN A 292 15.56 21.35 -15.23
CA GLN A 292 16.55 22.27 -15.76
C GLN A 292 17.50 21.51 -16.63
#